data_2b44c3d8751d705262d9a8f2d59b0314
#
_entry.id   2b44c3d8751d705262d9a8f2d59b0314
#
_cell.length_a   1.000
_cell.length_b   1.000
_cell.length_c   1.000
_cell.angle_alpha   90.00
_cell.angle_beta   90.00
_cell.angle_gamma   90.00
#
_symmetry.space_group_name_H-M   'P 1'
#
loop_
_entity.id
_entity.type
_entity.pdbx_description
1 polymer ?
#
loop_
_entity_poly.entity_id
_entity_poly.type
_entity_poly.pdbx_seq_one_letter_code
_entity_poly.pdbx_strand_id
1 'polypeptide(L)'
;IFGKLSSGFLICILFTIGAYYLKEKSVFGYEMRIAGGSAMTAIYAGINARQKAFFAMLIGGGFAGLAGAIELLSQTHRVSIGISQGFGYTAIIVAAITGMRPIGIFLVGCLFGALTIGGAVIQTIGVSSYIAEIIQATTLIGALVSQFFFTYQIKEVKDD
;
A
#
# COMPACT_ATOMS: atom_id res chain seq x y z
N ILE A 1 26.50 7.65 -1.22
CA ILE A 1 25.36 6.99 -0.54
C ILE A 1 24.13 7.92 -0.49
N PHE A 2 24.30 9.20 -0.21
CA PHE A 2 23.20 10.18 -0.12
C PHE A 2 22.45 10.43 -1.46
N GLY A 3 23.09 10.33 -2.61
CA GLY A 3 22.46 10.64 -3.90
C GLY A 3 21.43 9.61 -4.39
N LYS A 4 21.63 8.32 -4.11
CA LYS A 4 20.71 7.25 -4.56
C LYS A 4 19.44 7.14 -3.70
N LEU A 5 19.55 7.37 -2.39
CA LEU A 5 18.39 7.43 -1.49
C LEU A 5 17.47 8.61 -1.82
N SER A 6 18.05 9.74 -2.24
CA SER A 6 17.29 10.95 -2.56
C SER A 6 16.38 10.78 -3.76
N SER A 7 16.81 10.08 -4.81
CA SER A 7 16.03 9.95 -6.07
C SER A 7 14.79 9.07 -5.88
N GLY A 8 14.92 7.89 -5.29
CA GLY A 8 13.79 6.99 -5.05
C GLY A 8 12.75 7.59 -4.10
N PHE A 9 13.20 8.27 -3.05
CA PHE A 9 12.33 8.93 -2.08
C PHE A 9 11.56 10.11 -2.71
N LEU A 10 12.22 10.93 -3.53
CA LEU A 10 11.57 12.02 -4.26
C LEU A 10 10.50 11.48 -5.23
N ILE A 11 10.79 10.40 -5.93
CA ILE A 11 9.84 9.73 -6.82
C ILE A 11 8.63 9.23 -6.02
N CYS A 12 8.82 8.59 -4.87
CA CYS A 12 7.72 8.16 -3.99
C CYS A 12 6.83 9.31 -3.53
N ILE A 13 7.42 10.44 -3.14
CA ILE A 13 6.66 11.64 -2.74
C ILE A 13 5.85 12.16 -3.92
N LEU A 14 6.44 12.28 -5.09
CA LEU A 14 5.78 12.76 -6.30
C LEU A 14 4.59 11.87 -6.68
N PHE A 15 4.76 10.55 -6.63
CA PHE A 15 3.69 9.61 -6.88
C PHE A 15 2.60 9.65 -5.82
N THR A 16 2.95 9.84 -4.55
CA THR A 16 1.97 10.00 -3.46
C THR A 16 1.12 11.23 -3.66
N ILE A 17 1.74 12.36 -4.03
CA ILE A 17 1.02 13.60 -4.35
C ILE A 17 0.12 13.39 -5.58
N GLY A 18 0.63 12.75 -6.63
CA GLY A 18 -0.14 12.43 -7.82
C GLY A 18 -1.34 11.55 -7.52
N ALA A 19 -1.16 10.49 -6.75
CA ALA A 19 -2.23 9.58 -6.31
C ALA A 19 -3.26 10.29 -5.42
N TYR A 20 -2.81 11.18 -4.52
CA TYR A 20 -3.69 12.01 -3.70
C TYR A 20 -4.56 12.91 -4.58
N TYR A 21 -3.94 13.63 -5.50
CA TYR A 21 -4.66 14.53 -6.41
C TYR A 21 -5.67 13.77 -7.28
N LEU A 22 -5.25 12.64 -7.84
CA LEU A 22 -6.07 11.81 -8.71
C LEU A 22 -7.26 11.21 -7.93
N LYS A 23 -7.08 10.82 -6.68
CA LYS A 23 -8.14 10.22 -5.87
C LYS A 23 -9.10 11.24 -5.26
N GLU A 24 -8.55 12.36 -4.73
CA GLU A 24 -9.35 13.29 -3.91
C GLU A 24 -9.83 14.52 -4.72
N LYS A 25 -9.13 14.91 -5.76
CA LYS A 25 -9.39 16.16 -6.49
C LYS A 25 -9.86 15.96 -7.93
N SER A 26 -9.79 14.74 -8.49
CA SER A 26 -10.20 14.51 -9.87
C SER A 26 -11.63 13.94 -9.95
N VAL A 27 -12.30 14.25 -11.05
CA VAL A 27 -13.60 13.66 -11.42
C VAL A 27 -13.49 12.15 -11.51
N PHE A 28 -12.35 11.65 -12.01
CA PHE A 28 -12.07 10.22 -12.12
C PHE A 28 -12.07 9.52 -10.76
N GLY A 29 -11.44 10.10 -9.73
CA GLY A 29 -11.43 9.56 -8.38
C GLY A 29 -12.83 9.55 -7.74
N TYR A 30 -13.62 10.59 -8.01
CA TYR A 30 -15.00 10.66 -7.56
C TYR A 30 -15.86 9.55 -8.17
N GLU A 31 -15.80 9.38 -9.50
CA GLU A 31 -16.54 8.33 -10.22
C GLU A 31 -16.10 6.92 -9.77
N MET A 32 -14.81 6.70 -9.55
CA MET A 32 -14.30 5.45 -9.00
C MET A 32 -14.86 5.15 -7.60
N ARG A 33 -14.99 6.16 -6.75
CA ARG A 33 -15.54 6.00 -5.40
C ARG A 33 -17.02 5.60 -5.44
N ILE A 34 -17.80 6.21 -6.34
CA ILE A 34 -19.22 5.84 -6.56
C ILE A 34 -19.30 4.42 -7.09
N ALA A 35 -18.53 4.09 -8.13
CA ALA A 35 -18.55 2.77 -8.75
C ALA A 35 -18.12 1.65 -7.79
N GLY A 36 -17.18 1.94 -6.86
CA GLY A 36 -16.75 1.00 -5.84
C GLY A 36 -17.70 0.85 -4.66
N GLY A 37 -18.51 1.88 -4.38
CA GLY A 37 -19.46 1.86 -3.27
C GLY A 37 -20.77 1.13 -3.59
N SER A 38 -21.34 1.38 -4.77
CA SER A 38 -22.58 0.74 -5.20
C SER A 38 -22.67 0.73 -6.72
N ALA A 39 -22.77 -0.47 -7.30
CA ALA A 39 -22.95 -0.64 -8.74
C ALA A 39 -24.26 -0.01 -9.22
N MET A 40 -25.31 -0.07 -8.41
CA MET A 40 -26.61 0.51 -8.74
C MET A 40 -26.54 2.03 -8.81
N THR A 41 -25.89 2.67 -7.84
CA THR A 41 -25.70 4.13 -7.82
C THR A 41 -24.87 4.58 -9.02
N ALA A 42 -23.86 3.81 -9.44
CA ALA A 42 -23.05 4.11 -10.61
C ALA A 42 -23.90 4.10 -11.90
N ILE A 43 -24.79 3.12 -12.05
CA ILE A 43 -25.70 3.02 -13.21
C ILE A 43 -26.64 4.23 -13.27
N TYR A 44 -27.25 4.62 -12.15
CA TYR A 44 -28.13 5.80 -12.11
C TYR A 44 -27.38 7.10 -12.38
N ALA A 45 -26.10 7.18 -12.00
CA ALA A 45 -25.25 8.33 -12.30
C ALA A 45 -24.65 8.32 -13.73
N GLY A 46 -25.00 7.32 -14.57
CA GLY A 46 -24.45 7.18 -15.92
C GLY A 46 -22.96 6.83 -15.96
N ILE A 47 -22.40 6.30 -14.85
CA ILE A 47 -20.98 5.96 -14.75
C ILE A 47 -20.77 4.52 -15.19
N ASN A 48 -19.91 4.31 -16.19
CA ASN A 48 -19.51 2.98 -16.63
C ASN A 48 -18.49 2.37 -15.64
N ALA A 49 -19.00 1.62 -14.64
CA ALA A 49 -18.18 1.00 -13.60
C ALA A 49 -17.08 0.07 -14.17
N ARG A 50 -17.36 -0.63 -15.27
CA ARG A 50 -16.41 -1.54 -15.93
C ARG A 50 -15.21 -0.79 -16.49
N GLN A 51 -15.45 0.33 -17.16
CA GLN A 51 -14.36 1.17 -17.67
C GLN A 51 -13.53 1.77 -16.54
N LYS A 52 -14.17 2.23 -15.47
CA LYS A 52 -13.45 2.79 -14.31
C LYS A 52 -12.60 1.72 -13.62
N ALA A 53 -13.11 0.50 -13.47
CA ALA A 53 -12.34 -0.62 -12.93
C ALA A 53 -11.13 -0.97 -13.80
N PHE A 54 -11.29 -0.96 -15.15
CA PHE A 54 -10.18 -1.20 -16.07
C PHE A 54 -9.07 -0.15 -15.91
N PHE A 55 -9.41 1.13 -15.90
CA PHE A 55 -8.42 2.20 -15.70
C PHE A 55 -7.79 2.15 -14.31
N ALA A 56 -8.54 1.76 -13.27
CA ALA A 56 -7.99 1.57 -11.93
C ALA A 56 -6.92 0.48 -11.91
N MET A 57 -7.19 -0.66 -12.56
CA MET A 57 -6.23 -1.76 -12.68
C MET A 57 -5.00 -1.36 -13.48
N LEU A 58 -5.19 -0.60 -14.57
CA LEU A 58 -4.10 -0.13 -15.41
C LEU A 58 -3.17 0.82 -14.65
N ILE A 59 -3.74 1.76 -13.91
CA ILE A 59 -2.99 2.69 -13.05
C ILE A 59 -2.27 1.92 -11.94
N GLY A 60 -2.97 1.01 -11.26
CA GLY A 60 -2.37 0.17 -10.19
C GLY A 60 -1.24 -0.71 -10.71
N GLY A 61 -1.43 -1.36 -11.86
CA GLY A 61 -0.38 -2.15 -12.52
C GLY A 61 0.81 -1.29 -12.95
N GLY A 62 0.56 -0.08 -13.44
CA GLY A 62 1.61 0.89 -13.77
C GLY A 62 2.45 1.27 -12.55
N PHE A 63 1.83 1.59 -11.43
CA PHE A 63 2.53 1.87 -10.17
C PHE A 63 3.32 0.67 -9.65
N ALA A 64 2.76 -0.53 -9.72
CA ALA A 64 3.45 -1.75 -9.32
C ALA A 64 4.67 -2.03 -10.21
N GLY A 65 4.55 -1.85 -11.53
CA GLY A 65 5.66 -1.98 -12.47
C GLY A 65 6.78 -0.97 -12.21
N LEU A 66 6.43 0.28 -11.94
CA LEU A 66 7.40 1.31 -11.59
C LEU A 66 8.11 1.01 -10.26
N ALA A 67 7.38 0.53 -9.25
CA ALA A 67 7.98 0.12 -7.98
C ALA A 67 8.99 -1.02 -8.19
N GLY A 68 8.65 -2.04 -8.98
CA GLY A 68 9.57 -3.12 -9.34
C GLY A 68 10.79 -2.63 -10.12
N ALA A 69 10.62 -1.69 -11.03
CA ALA A 69 11.73 -1.11 -11.78
C ALA A 69 12.67 -0.31 -10.87
N ILE A 70 12.14 0.47 -9.93
CA ILE A 70 12.94 1.22 -8.95
C ILE A 70 13.74 0.27 -8.06
N GLU A 71 13.11 -0.82 -7.59
CA GLU A 71 13.77 -1.84 -6.77
C GLU A 71 14.93 -2.50 -7.52
N LEU A 72 14.70 -2.88 -8.79
CA LEU A 72 15.73 -3.43 -9.67
C LEU A 72 16.92 -2.50 -9.85
N LEU A 73 16.65 -1.22 -10.14
CA LEU A 73 17.69 -0.23 -10.41
C LEU A 73 18.43 0.21 -9.14
N SER A 74 17.76 0.17 -7.98
CA SER A 74 18.30 0.69 -6.73
C SER A 74 19.10 -0.34 -5.94
N GLN A 75 18.61 -1.58 -5.85
CA GLN A 75 19.13 -2.56 -4.91
C GLN A 75 19.85 -3.73 -5.58
N THR A 76 19.21 -4.41 -6.50
CA THR A 76 19.63 -5.74 -6.90
C THR A 76 20.51 -5.78 -8.14
N HIS A 77 20.33 -4.86 -9.10
CA HIS A 77 20.99 -4.84 -10.41
C HIS A 77 20.96 -6.20 -11.14
N ARG A 78 20.19 -7.17 -10.61
CA ARG A 78 19.99 -8.53 -11.16
C ARG A 78 18.55 -8.95 -10.94
N VAL A 79 17.94 -9.54 -11.97
CA VAL A 79 16.62 -10.14 -11.86
C VAL A 79 16.76 -11.49 -11.18
N SER A 80 16.19 -11.67 -10.00
CA SER A 80 16.11 -12.95 -9.30
C SER A 80 14.66 -13.29 -8.96
N ILE A 81 14.37 -14.58 -8.82
CA ILE A 81 13.02 -15.08 -8.55
C ILE A 81 12.47 -14.55 -7.19
N GLY A 82 13.35 -14.15 -6.27
CA GLY A 82 13.01 -13.64 -4.94
C GLY A 82 12.87 -12.12 -4.81
N ILE A 83 12.92 -11.35 -5.90
CA ILE A 83 12.90 -9.87 -5.86
C ILE A 83 11.67 -9.32 -5.13
N SER A 84 10.52 -9.96 -5.29
CA SER A 84 9.26 -9.46 -4.74
C SER A 84 9.14 -9.59 -3.22
N GLN A 85 9.89 -10.47 -2.56
CA GLN A 85 9.93 -10.72 -1.10
C GLN A 85 8.58 -10.55 -0.36
N GLY A 86 7.46 -10.77 -1.07
CA GLY A 86 6.13 -10.60 -0.47
C GLY A 86 5.65 -9.15 -0.35
N PHE A 87 6.36 -8.16 -0.88
CA PHE A 87 5.97 -6.73 -0.80
C PHE A 87 4.55 -6.44 -1.28
N GLY A 88 4.03 -7.22 -2.25
CA GLY A 88 2.66 -7.09 -2.71
C GLY A 88 1.63 -7.39 -1.61
N TYR A 89 1.84 -8.42 -0.83
CA TYR A 89 0.96 -8.75 0.31
C TYR A 89 1.03 -7.69 1.40
N THR A 90 2.23 -7.25 1.74
CA THR A 90 2.44 -6.17 2.71
C THR A 90 1.76 -4.89 2.26
N ALA A 91 1.84 -4.54 0.98
CA ALA A 91 1.18 -3.36 0.42
C ALA A 91 -0.35 -3.42 0.53
N ILE A 92 -0.97 -4.59 0.31
CA ILE A 92 -2.42 -4.78 0.49
C ILE A 92 -2.82 -4.50 1.94
N ILE A 93 -2.06 -5.05 2.90
CA ILE A 93 -2.35 -4.89 4.32
C ILE A 93 -2.15 -3.43 4.74
N VAL A 94 -1.08 -2.78 4.29
CA VAL A 94 -0.82 -1.34 4.53
C VAL A 94 -1.96 -0.49 3.97
N ALA A 95 -2.44 -0.78 2.75
CA ALA A 95 -3.57 -0.06 2.16
C ALA A 95 -4.86 -0.26 2.98
N ALA A 96 -5.11 -1.47 3.47
CA ALA A 96 -6.27 -1.76 4.32
C ALA A 96 -6.20 -0.99 5.64
N ILE A 97 -5.09 -1.04 6.37
CA ILE A 97 -4.89 -0.35 7.66
C ILE A 97 -5.08 1.15 7.54
N THR A 98 -4.66 1.75 6.42
CA THR A 98 -4.75 3.21 6.21
C THR A 98 -6.10 3.65 5.66
N GLY A 99 -7.05 2.74 5.49
CA GLY A 99 -8.36 3.04 4.87
C GLY A 99 -8.20 3.54 3.43
N MET A 100 -7.19 3.05 2.72
CA MET A 100 -6.86 3.43 1.34
C MET A 100 -6.57 4.93 1.16
N ARG A 101 -6.11 5.62 2.20
CA ARG A 101 -5.72 7.04 2.11
C ARG A 101 -4.28 7.15 1.62
N PRO A 102 -3.96 7.88 0.52
CA PRO A 102 -2.62 7.92 -0.05
C PRO A 102 -1.54 8.40 0.91
N ILE A 103 -1.83 9.41 1.73
CA ILE A 103 -0.90 9.94 2.72
C ILE A 103 -0.63 8.89 3.82
N GLY A 104 -1.67 8.19 4.27
CA GLY A 104 -1.53 7.10 5.25
C GLY A 104 -0.66 5.96 4.70
N ILE A 105 -0.90 5.56 3.45
CA ILE A 105 -0.12 4.52 2.75
C ILE A 105 1.35 4.91 2.69
N PHE A 106 1.66 6.17 2.38
CA PHE A 106 3.03 6.66 2.35
C PHE A 106 3.71 6.56 3.72
N LEU A 107 3.07 7.07 4.78
CA LEU A 107 3.64 7.07 6.14
C LEU A 107 3.87 5.65 6.67
N VAL A 108 2.85 4.80 6.56
CA VAL A 108 2.93 3.41 7.00
C VAL A 108 3.91 2.62 6.12
N GLY A 109 3.93 2.87 4.81
CA GLY A 109 4.90 2.29 3.88
C GLY A 109 6.34 2.65 4.22
N CYS A 110 6.63 3.90 4.61
CA CYS A 110 7.95 4.31 5.09
C CYS A 110 8.35 3.57 6.37
N LEU A 111 7.42 3.40 7.30
CA LEU A 111 7.67 2.65 8.54
C LEU A 111 8.01 1.18 8.25
N PHE A 112 7.24 0.52 7.38
CA PHE A 112 7.51 -0.86 6.98
C PHE A 112 8.80 -1.00 6.18
N GLY A 113 9.12 -0.04 5.32
CA GLY A 113 10.40 0.03 4.61
C GLY A 113 11.58 0.11 5.58
N ALA A 114 11.47 0.95 6.60
CA ALA A 114 12.48 1.06 7.65
C ALA A 114 12.64 -0.25 8.45
N LEU A 115 11.54 -0.94 8.76
CA LEU A 115 11.58 -2.26 9.43
C LEU A 115 12.27 -3.31 8.55
N THR A 116 11.99 -3.34 7.25
CA THR A 116 12.61 -4.27 6.31
C THR A 116 14.11 -4.04 6.20
N ILE A 117 14.54 -2.78 6.08
CA ILE A 117 15.97 -2.42 6.03
C ILE A 117 16.65 -2.74 7.37
N GLY A 118 15.99 -2.41 8.49
CA GLY A 118 16.48 -2.75 9.83
C GLY A 118 16.69 -4.25 10.01
N GLY A 119 15.74 -5.06 9.52
CA GLY A 119 15.85 -6.52 9.50
C GLY A 119 17.03 -7.03 8.70
N ALA A 120 17.30 -6.43 7.53
CA ALA A 120 18.46 -6.78 6.71
C ALA A 120 19.79 -6.42 7.41
N VAL A 121 19.84 -5.32 8.13
CA VAL A 121 21.03 -4.93 8.91
C VAL A 121 21.28 -5.90 10.06
N ILE A 122 20.25 -6.35 10.76
CA ILE A 122 20.39 -7.32 11.86
C ILE A 122 20.94 -8.66 11.37
N GLN A 123 20.64 -9.06 10.14
CA GLN A 123 21.23 -10.26 9.53
C GLN A 123 22.75 -10.21 9.43
N THR A 124 23.35 -9.02 9.26
CA THR A 124 24.80 -8.89 9.16
C THR A 124 25.54 -9.23 10.46
N ILE A 125 24.85 -9.23 11.59
CA ILE A 125 25.38 -9.60 12.92
C ILE A 125 24.98 -11.02 13.32
N GLY A 126 24.57 -11.87 12.35
CA GLY A 126 24.32 -13.29 12.55
C GLY A 126 22.93 -13.67 13.07
N VAL A 127 21.99 -12.71 13.09
CA VAL A 127 20.59 -12.96 13.46
C VAL A 127 19.82 -13.40 12.21
N SER A 128 18.97 -14.43 12.36
CA SER A 128 18.18 -14.95 11.25
C SER A 128 17.18 -13.92 10.72
N SER A 129 17.05 -13.82 9.39
CA SER A 129 16.07 -12.96 8.70
C SER A 129 14.62 -13.20 9.16
N TYR A 130 14.31 -14.42 9.55
CA TYR A 130 12.97 -14.80 10.03
C TYR A 130 12.50 -13.99 11.23
N ILE A 131 13.40 -13.51 12.07
CA ILE A 131 13.05 -12.68 13.24
C ILE A 131 12.46 -11.34 12.78
N ALA A 132 13.06 -10.70 11.79
CA ALA A 132 12.53 -9.46 11.23
C ALA A 132 11.15 -9.67 10.56
N GLU A 133 10.98 -10.77 9.83
CA GLU A 133 9.71 -11.14 9.20
C GLU A 133 8.61 -11.41 10.24
N ILE A 134 8.94 -12.09 11.36
CA ILE A 134 8.00 -12.34 12.45
C ILE A 134 7.57 -11.02 13.11
N ILE A 135 8.51 -10.11 13.39
CA ILE A 135 8.21 -8.79 13.95
C ILE A 135 7.31 -8.00 13.01
N GLN A 136 7.60 -8.02 11.72
CA GLN A 136 6.79 -7.35 10.71
C GLN A 136 5.37 -7.94 10.64
N ALA A 137 5.25 -9.26 10.57
CA ALA A 137 3.96 -9.95 10.54
C ALA A 137 3.13 -9.68 11.80
N THR A 138 3.75 -9.73 12.97
CA THR A 138 3.08 -9.45 14.25
C THR A 138 2.59 -7.99 14.32
N THR A 139 3.40 -7.06 13.83
CA THR A 139 3.02 -5.63 13.76
C THR A 139 1.84 -5.42 12.82
N LEU A 140 1.82 -6.09 11.66
CA LEU A 140 0.71 -6.03 10.72
C LEU A 140 -0.59 -6.61 11.31
N ILE A 141 -0.51 -7.76 11.95
CA ILE A 141 -1.68 -8.37 12.60
C ILE A 141 -2.19 -7.47 13.71
N GLY A 142 -1.32 -6.94 14.56
CA GLY A 142 -1.69 -6.01 15.63
C GLY A 142 -2.38 -4.76 15.09
N ALA A 143 -1.88 -4.18 14.00
CA ALA A 143 -2.46 -3.02 13.37
C ALA A 143 -3.84 -3.33 12.74
N LEU A 144 -4.01 -4.49 12.10
CA LEU A 144 -5.30 -4.92 11.56
C LEU A 144 -6.35 -5.14 12.67
N VAL A 145 -5.97 -5.80 13.75
CA VAL A 145 -6.83 -6.01 14.91
C VAL A 145 -7.24 -4.68 15.52
N SER A 146 -6.30 -3.78 15.72
CA SER A 146 -6.56 -2.43 16.23
C SER A 146 -7.55 -1.69 15.34
N GLN A 147 -7.36 -1.72 14.01
CA GLN A 147 -8.27 -1.07 13.06
C GLN A 147 -9.68 -1.67 13.12
N PHE A 148 -9.77 -3.00 13.27
CA PHE A 148 -11.07 -3.65 13.41
C PHE A 148 -11.83 -3.12 14.62
N PHE A 149 -11.19 -3.02 15.78
CA PHE A 149 -11.82 -2.47 17.00
C PHE A 149 -12.20 -0.99 16.86
N PHE A 150 -11.40 -0.19 16.14
CA PHE A 150 -11.73 1.22 15.90
C PHE A 150 -12.87 1.40 14.88
N THR A 151 -13.00 0.50 13.91
CA THR A 151 -14.00 0.62 12.85
C THR A 151 -15.36 0.04 13.27
N TYR A 152 -15.33 -1.05 14.03
CA TYR A 152 -16.53 -1.72 14.51
C TYR A 152 -16.68 -1.45 16.01
N GLN A 153 -17.65 -0.57 16.37
CA GLN A 153 -18.10 -0.47 17.75
C GLN A 153 -18.84 -1.76 18.10
N ILE A 154 -18.27 -2.56 18.98
CA ILE A 154 -18.93 -3.75 19.54
C ILE A 154 -20.08 -3.24 20.39
N LYS A 155 -21.31 -3.27 19.86
CA LYS A 155 -22.52 -2.99 20.61
C LYS A 155 -22.91 -4.30 21.27
N GLU A 156 -22.80 -4.40 22.58
CA GLU A 156 -23.43 -5.49 23.32
C GLU A 156 -24.94 -5.45 23.04
N VAL A 157 -25.45 -6.46 22.37
CA VAL A 157 -26.89 -6.68 22.29
C VAL A 157 -27.30 -7.18 23.66
N LYS A 158 -27.88 -6.28 24.47
CA LYS A 158 -28.53 -6.65 25.72
C LYS A 158 -29.85 -7.29 25.32
N ASP A 159 -29.92 -8.60 25.41
CA ASP A 159 -31.17 -9.35 25.34
C ASP A 159 -32.00 -8.95 26.55
N ASP A 160 -33.08 -8.21 26.31
CA ASP A 160 -34.20 -7.99 27.25
C ASP A 160 -35.24 -9.10 27.07
#